data_dc47ce8bd8cde7dc3e5a184f68cdb515
#
_entry.id   dc47ce8bd8cde7dc3e5a184f68cdb515
#
_cell.length_a   1.000
_cell.length_b   1.000
_cell.length_c   1.000
_cell.angle_alpha   90.00
_cell.angle_beta   90.00
_cell.angle_gamma   90.00
#
_symmetry.space_group_name_H-M   'P 1'
#
loop_
_entity.id
_entity.type
_entity.pdbx_description
1 polymer ?
#
loop_
_entity_poly.entity_id
_entity_poly.type
_entity_poly.pdbx_seq_one_letter_code
_entity_poly.pdbx_strand_id
1 'polypeptide(L)' 'MITVETTLENEYLDTLEELCNEKVKRVKKIESLENRIAHERYMIKTLEEKMKTNSENYHKDIVNTVEAALSY' A
#
# COMPACT_ATOMS: atom_id res chain seq x y z
N MET A 1 -41.80 12.50 31.49
CA MET A 1 -41.54 11.18 32.10
C MET A 1 -40.94 10.27 31.05
N ILE A 2 -39.71 9.78 31.30
CA ILE A 2 -39.04 8.85 30.36
C ILE A 2 -39.66 7.46 30.53
N THR A 3 -40.17 6.88 29.45
CA THR A 3 -40.70 5.52 29.47
C THR A 3 -39.55 4.51 29.29
N VAL A 4 -39.82 3.25 29.63
CA VAL A 4 -38.89 2.15 29.43
C VAL A 4 -38.53 2.01 27.93
N GLU A 5 -39.55 2.18 27.04
CA GLU A 5 -39.34 2.14 25.60
C GLU A 5 -38.40 3.22 25.11
N THR A 6 -38.54 4.47 25.62
CA THR A 6 -37.66 5.58 25.27
C THR A 6 -36.24 5.31 25.73
N THR A 7 -36.05 4.73 26.91
CA THR A 7 -34.74 4.35 27.44
C THR A 7 -34.09 3.28 26.57
N LEU A 8 -34.85 2.26 26.15
CA LEU A 8 -34.36 1.20 25.28
C LEU A 8 -33.98 1.74 23.89
N GLU A 9 -34.79 2.65 23.34
CA GLU A 9 -34.46 3.32 22.08
C GLU A 9 -33.16 4.12 22.17
N ASN A 10 -32.96 4.87 23.26
CA ASN A 10 -31.75 5.62 23.46
C ASN A 10 -30.53 4.72 23.59
N GLU A 11 -30.64 3.61 24.32
CA GLU A 11 -29.55 2.63 24.43
C GLU A 11 -29.23 1.99 23.07
N TYR A 12 -30.25 1.67 22.29
CA TYR A 12 -30.09 1.14 20.93
C TYR A 12 -29.37 2.14 20.04
N LEU A 13 -29.77 3.41 20.04
CA LEU A 13 -29.18 4.46 19.24
C LEU A 13 -27.72 4.73 19.64
N ASP A 14 -27.42 4.73 20.95
CA ASP A 14 -26.05 4.91 21.44
C ASP A 14 -25.15 3.76 20.99
N THR A 15 -25.63 2.53 21.07
CA THR A 15 -24.91 1.34 20.62
C THR A 15 -24.69 1.40 19.11
N LEU A 16 -25.71 1.79 18.35
CA LEU A 16 -25.60 1.93 16.90
C LEU A 16 -24.56 2.99 16.52
N GLU A 17 -24.54 4.12 17.21
CA GLU A 17 -23.56 5.17 16.98
C GLU A 17 -22.13 4.67 17.24
N GLU A 18 -21.91 3.95 18.34
CA GLU A 18 -20.62 3.35 18.65
C GLU A 18 -20.15 2.38 17.55
N LEU A 19 -21.03 1.52 17.08
CA LEU A 19 -20.75 0.56 16.02
C LEU A 19 -20.45 1.26 14.69
N CYS A 20 -21.20 2.31 14.36
CA CYS A 20 -20.97 3.11 13.17
C CYS A 20 -19.59 3.80 13.23
N ASN A 21 -19.24 4.37 14.39
CA ASN A 21 -17.94 5.02 14.58
C ASN A 21 -16.80 4.02 14.46
N GLU A 22 -16.95 2.83 15.00
CA GLU A 22 -15.96 1.77 14.86
C GLU A 22 -15.79 1.33 13.41
N LYS A 23 -16.91 1.16 12.70
CA LYS A 23 -16.88 0.84 11.27
C LYS A 23 -16.13 1.89 10.47
N VAL A 24 -16.39 3.18 10.71
CA VAL A 24 -15.68 4.27 10.04
C VAL A 24 -14.18 4.22 10.30
N LYS A 25 -13.77 3.95 11.54
CA LYS A 25 -12.34 3.81 11.89
C LYS A 25 -11.68 2.68 11.12
N ARG A 26 -12.36 1.54 10.98
CA ARG A 26 -11.84 0.38 10.24
C ARG A 26 -11.76 0.64 8.74
N VAL A 27 -12.75 1.33 8.17
CA VAL A 27 -12.73 1.73 6.77
C VAL A 27 -11.54 2.65 6.48
N LYS A 28 -11.30 3.64 7.34
CA LYS A 28 -10.13 4.54 7.21
C LYS A 28 -8.81 3.79 7.33
N LYS A 29 -8.74 2.79 8.21
CA LYS A 29 -7.55 1.95 8.34
C LYS A 29 -7.29 1.14 7.07
N ILE A 30 -8.33 0.59 6.45
CA ILE A 30 -8.22 -0.13 5.18
C ILE A 30 -7.69 0.80 4.09
N GLU A 31 -8.24 2.01 3.96
CA GLU A 31 -7.79 2.99 2.98
C GLU A 31 -6.31 3.34 3.17
N SER A 32 -5.89 3.54 4.41
CA SER A 32 -4.49 3.80 4.75
C SER A 32 -3.58 2.62 4.37
N LEU A 33 -4.02 1.39 4.63
CA LEU A 33 -3.27 0.19 4.26
C LEU A 33 -3.21 -0.01 2.75
N GLU A 34 -4.29 0.29 2.03
CA GLU A 34 -4.32 0.24 0.57
C GLU A 34 -3.33 1.23 -0.05
N ASN A 35 -3.28 2.46 0.49
CA ASN A 35 -2.31 3.46 0.06
C ASN A 35 -0.87 3.01 0.31
N ARG A 36 -0.63 2.37 1.44
CA ARG A 36 0.68 1.82 1.79
C ARG A 36 1.08 0.69 0.85
N ILE A 37 0.15 -0.20 0.54
CA ILE A 37 0.37 -1.28 -0.43
C ILE A 37 0.70 -0.71 -1.81
N ALA A 38 -0.04 0.28 -2.27
CA ALA A 38 0.22 0.94 -3.55
C ALA A 38 1.62 1.56 -3.60
N HIS A 39 2.05 2.20 -2.50
CA HIS A 39 3.39 2.76 -2.38
C HIS A 39 4.47 1.67 -2.45
N GLU A 40 4.30 0.59 -1.71
CA GLU A 40 5.26 -0.52 -1.71
C GLU A 40 5.35 -1.19 -3.09
N ARG A 41 4.23 -1.34 -3.79
CA ARG A 41 4.22 -1.84 -5.17
C ARG A 41 4.98 -0.93 -6.12
N TYR A 42 4.83 0.38 -5.95
CA TYR A 42 5.59 1.36 -6.73
C TYR A 42 7.09 1.23 -6.46
N MET A 43 7.48 1.05 -5.20
CA MET A 43 8.88 0.86 -4.83
C MET A 43 9.46 -0.41 -5.44
N ILE A 44 8.70 -1.51 -5.45
CA ILE A 44 9.11 -2.77 -6.08
C ILE A 44 9.34 -2.56 -7.58
N LYS A 45 8.42 -1.90 -8.25
CA LYS A 45 8.54 -1.60 -9.68
C LYS A 45 9.79 -0.77 -9.98
N THR A 46 10.05 0.25 -9.16
CA THR A 46 11.24 1.10 -9.29
C THR A 46 12.52 0.29 -9.11
N LEU A 47 12.55 -0.61 -8.12
CA LEU A 47 13.69 -1.49 -7.89
C LEU A 47 13.90 -2.47 -9.04
N GLU A 48 12.83 -3.04 -9.58
CA GLU A 48 12.90 -3.94 -10.75
C GLU A 48 13.47 -3.22 -11.97
N GLU A 49 13.07 -1.97 -12.21
CA GLU A 49 13.61 -1.14 -13.28
C GLU A 49 15.10 -0.87 -13.09
N LYS A 50 15.53 -0.58 -11.86
CA LYS A 50 16.94 -0.38 -11.53
C LYS A 50 17.75 -1.66 -11.72
N MET A 51 17.22 -2.81 -11.32
CA MET A 51 17.84 -4.11 -11.52
C MET A 51 18.04 -4.40 -13.01
N LYS A 52 17.03 -4.14 -13.81
CA LYS A 52 17.07 -4.30 -15.25
C LYS A 52 18.15 -3.42 -15.88
N THR A 53 18.19 -2.14 -15.53
CA THR A 53 19.17 -1.18 -16.03
C THR A 53 20.57 -1.60 -15.62
N ASN A 54 20.76 -2.02 -14.38
CA ASN A 54 22.05 -2.50 -13.89
C ASN A 54 22.53 -3.74 -14.64
N SER A 55 21.64 -4.68 -14.91
CA SER A 55 21.92 -5.89 -15.69
C SER A 55 22.31 -5.54 -17.14
N GLU A 56 21.59 -4.63 -17.77
CA GLU A 56 21.88 -4.17 -19.13
C GLU A 56 23.24 -3.47 -19.19
N ASN A 57 23.54 -2.62 -18.24
CA ASN A 57 24.82 -1.93 -18.17
C ASN A 57 26.00 -2.89 -17.96
N TYR A 58 25.83 -3.88 -17.08
CA TYR A 58 26.82 -4.91 -16.86
C TYR A 58 27.10 -5.70 -18.15
N HIS A 59 26.07 -6.12 -18.84
CA HIS A 59 26.18 -6.84 -20.09
C HIS A 59 26.88 -6.00 -21.18
N LYS A 60 26.51 -4.73 -21.27
CA LYS A 60 27.14 -3.77 -22.20
C LYS A 60 28.61 -3.57 -21.89
N ASP A 61 28.98 -3.46 -20.63
CA ASP A 61 30.38 -3.30 -20.21
C ASP A 61 31.21 -4.53 -20.56
N ILE A 62 30.66 -5.74 -20.41
CA ILE A 62 31.31 -6.98 -20.82
C ILE A 62 31.58 -6.98 -22.31
N VAL A 63 30.57 -6.66 -23.14
CA VAL A 63 30.68 -6.62 -24.59
C VAL A 63 31.75 -5.62 -25.01
N ASN A 64 31.73 -4.41 -24.44
CA ASN A 64 32.72 -3.38 -24.73
C ASN A 64 34.17 -3.83 -24.38
N THR A 65 34.30 -4.51 -23.26
CA THR A 65 35.60 -5.03 -22.81
C THR A 65 36.11 -6.10 -23.79
N VAL A 66 35.26 -7.01 -24.24
CA VAL A 66 35.61 -8.05 -25.21
C VAL A 66 36.00 -7.42 -26.56
N GLU A 67 35.22 -6.46 -27.04
CA GLU A 67 35.51 -5.75 -28.29
C GLU A 67 36.86 -5.02 -28.23
N ALA A 68 37.14 -4.34 -27.12
CA ALA A 68 38.43 -3.67 -26.91
C ALA A 68 39.57 -4.66 -26.93
N ALA A 69 39.40 -5.83 -26.32
CA ALA A 69 40.42 -6.89 -26.33
C ALA A 69 40.68 -7.46 -27.74
N LEU A 70 39.62 -7.56 -28.54
CA LEU A 70 39.74 -8.05 -29.93
C LEU A 70 40.30 -7.01 -30.90
N SER A 71 40.30 -5.74 -30.51
CA SER A 71 40.85 -4.65 -31.33
C SER A 71 42.38 -4.53 -31.32
N TYR A 72 43.00 -5.23 -30.39
CA TYR A 72 44.45 -5.28 -30.35
C TYR A 72 44.99 -6.36 -31.32
#